data_d6794b87d590f0ee3bda205bc2d71fd3
#
_entry.id   d6794b87d590f0ee3bda205bc2d71fd3
#
_cell.length_a   1.000
_cell.length_b   1.000
_cell.length_c   1.000
_cell.angle_alpha   90.00
_cell.angle_beta   90.00
_cell.angle_gamma   90.00
#
_symmetry.space_group_name_H-M   'P 1'
#
loop_
_entity.id
_entity.type
_entity.pdbx_description
1 polymer ?
#
loop_
_entity_poly.entity_id
_entity_poly.type
_entity_poly.pdbx_seq_one_letter_code
_entity_poly.pdbx_strand_id
1 'polypeptide(L)'
;KDLSLFDKKDSEIRMLSGGMKRRVLIAKALSHNPKILFLDEPTAGVDVELRKDLWKIVNVLKSKGVTIILTTHYIEEAEELADRIGVISNGELLLVEKKAHLMETLGKKQLIVELKESLSKVPSSLDKHNIEISEDGMHISYTYIVKDEETDMSEVLQEITNSGLHIKDLKIVQSSLEDIFVDLVKEK
;
A
#
# COMPACT_ATOMS: atom_id res chain seq x y z
N LYS A 1 -28.97 2.20 -8.87
CA LYS A 1 -28.18 3.05 -9.77
C LYS A 1 -26.69 3.04 -9.39
N ASP A 2 -26.36 3.14 -8.11
CA ASP A 2 -24.97 3.27 -7.59
C ASP A 2 -24.06 2.08 -7.95
N LEU A 3 -24.59 0.93 -8.33
CA LEU A 3 -23.85 -0.28 -8.70
C LEU A 3 -23.77 -0.53 -10.21
N SER A 4 -24.24 0.42 -11.05
CA SER A 4 -24.27 0.29 -12.52
C SER A 4 -24.94 -0.99 -13.03
N LEU A 5 -26.01 -1.45 -12.35
CA LEU A 5 -26.77 -2.66 -12.70
C LEU A 5 -28.18 -2.35 -13.21
N PHE A 6 -28.58 -1.08 -13.25
CA PHE A 6 -29.97 -0.72 -13.55
C PHE A 6 -30.43 -1.21 -14.93
N ASP A 7 -29.57 -1.12 -15.95
CA ASP A 7 -29.88 -1.56 -17.31
C ASP A 7 -30.01 -3.09 -17.45
N LYS A 8 -29.60 -3.83 -16.43
CA LYS A 8 -29.65 -5.30 -16.37
C LYS A 8 -30.63 -5.82 -15.31
N LYS A 9 -31.49 -4.93 -14.77
CA LYS A 9 -32.42 -5.28 -13.67
C LYS A 9 -33.38 -6.44 -13.98
N ASP A 10 -33.73 -6.59 -15.25
CA ASP A 10 -34.67 -7.63 -15.74
C ASP A 10 -33.92 -8.83 -16.36
N SER A 11 -32.56 -8.83 -16.34
CA SER A 11 -31.77 -9.91 -16.88
C SER A 11 -31.67 -11.07 -15.89
N GLU A 12 -31.71 -12.30 -16.40
CA GLU A 12 -31.46 -13.47 -15.56
C GLU A 12 -30.03 -13.47 -15.01
N ILE A 13 -29.86 -13.87 -13.74
CA ILE A 13 -28.52 -13.88 -13.08
C ILE A 13 -27.52 -14.73 -13.85
N ARG A 14 -27.97 -15.83 -14.50
CA ARG A 14 -27.07 -16.69 -15.29
C ARG A 14 -26.44 -15.97 -16.49
N MET A 15 -27.12 -14.95 -17.03
CA MET A 15 -26.68 -14.16 -18.18
C MET A 15 -25.71 -13.03 -17.81
N LEU A 16 -25.50 -12.78 -16.51
CA LEU A 16 -24.61 -11.75 -16.02
C LEU A 16 -23.15 -12.22 -16.03
N SER A 17 -22.22 -11.30 -16.33
CA SER A 17 -20.78 -11.54 -16.16
C SER A 17 -20.44 -11.81 -14.69
N GLY A 18 -19.26 -12.40 -14.44
CA GLY A 18 -18.77 -12.66 -13.07
C GLY A 18 -18.79 -11.41 -12.20
N GLY A 19 -18.33 -10.28 -12.73
CA GLY A 19 -18.33 -9.01 -12.03
C GLY A 19 -19.72 -8.42 -11.81
N MET A 20 -20.64 -8.59 -12.77
CA MET A 20 -22.03 -8.20 -12.55
C MET A 20 -22.68 -9.04 -11.45
N LYS A 21 -22.42 -10.35 -11.41
CA LYS A 21 -22.88 -11.23 -10.33
C LYS A 21 -22.36 -10.77 -8.96
N ARG A 22 -21.08 -10.36 -8.89
CA ARG A 22 -20.49 -9.83 -7.65
C ARG A 22 -21.20 -8.55 -7.20
N ARG A 23 -21.44 -7.61 -8.12
CA ARG A 23 -22.22 -6.39 -7.82
C ARG A 23 -23.66 -6.69 -7.38
N VAL A 24 -24.29 -7.72 -7.92
CA VAL A 24 -25.63 -8.18 -7.46
C VAL A 24 -25.57 -8.69 -6.02
N LEU A 25 -24.54 -9.43 -5.63
CA LEU A 25 -24.36 -9.87 -4.24
C LEU A 25 -24.22 -8.68 -3.29
N ILE A 26 -23.44 -7.68 -3.66
CA ILE A 26 -23.31 -6.43 -2.89
C ILE A 26 -24.66 -5.70 -2.82
N ALA A 27 -25.39 -5.59 -3.95
CA ALA A 27 -26.73 -5.00 -3.97
C ALA A 27 -27.69 -5.71 -3.02
N LYS A 28 -27.65 -7.03 -3.01
CA LYS A 28 -28.46 -7.86 -2.10
C LYS A 28 -28.10 -7.58 -0.63
N ALA A 29 -26.80 -7.53 -0.31
CA ALA A 29 -26.34 -7.23 1.04
C ALA A 29 -26.76 -5.82 1.51
N LEU A 30 -26.90 -4.87 0.58
CA LEU A 30 -27.30 -3.49 0.86
C LEU A 30 -28.81 -3.27 0.90
N SER A 31 -29.63 -4.26 0.50
CA SER A 31 -31.07 -4.08 0.33
C SER A 31 -31.83 -3.67 1.60
N HIS A 32 -31.28 -3.98 2.77
CA HIS A 32 -31.85 -3.68 4.08
C HIS A 32 -31.14 -2.51 4.81
N ASN A 33 -30.33 -1.72 4.08
CA ASN A 33 -29.59 -0.58 4.62
C ASN A 33 -28.74 -0.91 5.86
N PRO A 34 -27.81 -1.87 5.76
CA PRO A 34 -27.00 -2.29 6.90
C PRO A 34 -26.09 -1.16 7.38
N LYS A 35 -25.87 -1.08 8.70
CA LYS A 35 -24.83 -0.23 9.29
C LYS A 35 -23.45 -0.84 9.18
N ILE A 36 -23.37 -2.16 9.11
CA ILE A 36 -22.12 -2.94 9.01
C ILE A 36 -22.25 -3.90 7.82
N LEU A 37 -21.25 -3.90 6.96
CA LEU A 37 -21.18 -4.76 5.78
C LEU A 37 -19.91 -5.61 5.86
N PHE A 38 -20.05 -6.92 5.72
CA PHE A 38 -18.93 -7.85 5.61
C PHE A 38 -18.70 -8.22 4.15
N LEU A 39 -17.49 -8.04 3.67
CA LEU A 39 -17.06 -8.40 2.32
C LEU A 39 -15.87 -9.36 2.42
N ASP A 40 -16.13 -10.60 2.05
CA ASP A 40 -15.10 -11.63 2.03
C ASP A 40 -14.51 -11.72 0.62
N GLU A 41 -13.23 -11.36 0.50
CA GLU A 41 -12.49 -11.31 -0.76
C GLU A 41 -13.27 -10.72 -1.95
N PRO A 42 -13.78 -9.49 -1.85
CA PRO A 42 -14.74 -8.96 -2.82
C PRO A 42 -14.20 -8.85 -4.24
N THR A 43 -12.87 -8.76 -4.40
CA THR A 43 -12.21 -8.60 -5.71
C THR A 43 -11.45 -9.85 -6.17
N ALA A 44 -11.57 -10.98 -5.46
CA ALA A 44 -10.90 -12.21 -5.88
C ALA A 44 -11.39 -12.68 -7.25
N GLY A 45 -10.44 -12.95 -8.15
CA GLY A 45 -10.73 -13.47 -9.49
C GLY A 45 -11.40 -12.46 -10.45
N VAL A 46 -11.37 -11.15 -10.15
CA VAL A 46 -11.84 -10.11 -11.06
C VAL A 46 -10.68 -9.40 -11.74
N ASP A 47 -10.93 -8.86 -12.94
CA ASP A 47 -9.95 -8.05 -13.66
C ASP A 47 -9.69 -6.69 -12.96
N VAL A 48 -8.62 -6.02 -13.39
CA VAL A 48 -8.14 -4.77 -12.76
C VAL A 48 -9.19 -3.63 -12.86
N GLU A 49 -9.89 -3.53 -13.98
CA GLU A 49 -10.89 -2.46 -14.18
C GLU A 49 -12.08 -2.65 -13.24
N LEU A 50 -12.57 -3.87 -13.17
CA LEU A 50 -13.68 -4.23 -12.28
C LEU A 50 -13.31 -4.10 -10.81
N ARG A 51 -12.06 -4.42 -10.43
CA ARG A 51 -11.54 -4.20 -9.07
C ARG A 51 -11.65 -2.72 -8.69
N LYS A 52 -11.15 -1.82 -9.54
CA LYS A 52 -11.23 -0.37 -9.31
C LYS A 52 -12.68 0.12 -9.18
N ASP A 53 -13.60 -0.44 -9.96
CA ASP A 53 -15.02 -0.09 -9.85
C ASP A 53 -15.63 -0.55 -8.53
N LEU A 54 -15.27 -1.73 -8.04
CA LEU A 54 -15.69 -2.21 -6.72
C LEU A 54 -15.13 -1.34 -5.59
N TRP A 55 -13.88 -0.89 -5.69
CA TRP A 55 -13.28 0.05 -4.74
C TRP A 55 -14.03 1.38 -4.68
N LYS A 56 -14.44 1.93 -5.83
CA LYS A 56 -15.29 3.13 -5.87
C LYS A 56 -16.61 2.92 -5.12
N ILE A 57 -17.24 1.75 -5.30
CA ILE A 57 -18.48 1.41 -4.61
C ILE A 57 -18.25 1.35 -3.10
N VAL A 58 -17.20 0.69 -2.65
CA VAL A 58 -16.83 0.61 -1.23
C VAL A 58 -16.60 2.00 -0.64
N ASN A 59 -15.85 2.87 -1.32
CA ASN A 59 -15.61 4.24 -0.88
C ASN A 59 -16.89 5.08 -0.80
N VAL A 60 -17.82 4.92 -1.74
CA VAL A 60 -19.15 5.56 -1.67
C VAL A 60 -19.95 5.06 -0.47
N LEU A 61 -19.90 3.77 -0.14
CA LEU A 61 -20.57 3.24 1.04
C LEU A 61 -19.96 3.74 2.35
N LYS A 62 -18.64 3.81 2.42
CA LYS A 62 -17.92 4.43 3.55
C LYS A 62 -18.35 5.88 3.75
N SER A 63 -18.41 6.68 2.69
CA SER A 63 -18.82 8.09 2.77
C SER A 63 -20.28 8.27 3.22
N LYS A 64 -21.13 7.25 3.03
CA LYS A 64 -22.52 7.19 3.53
C LYS A 64 -22.59 6.69 4.99
N GLY A 65 -21.48 6.45 5.65
CA GLY A 65 -21.40 6.02 7.05
C GLY A 65 -21.59 4.53 7.28
N VAL A 66 -21.50 3.69 6.25
CA VAL A 66 -21.50 2.22 6.41
C VAL A 66 -20.12 1.78 6.91
N THR A 67 -20.11 1.04 8.02
CA THR A 67 -18.90 0.35 8.49
C THR A 67 -18.66 -0.88 7.65
N ILE A 68 -17.47 -1.01 7.03
CA ILE A 68 -17.14 -2.14 6.17
C ILE A 68 -16.02 -2.95 6.81
N ILE A 69 -16.24 -4.25 6.95
CA ILE A 69 -15.23 -5.23 7.33
C ILE A 69 -14.94 -6.04 6.07
N LEU A 70 -13.71 -5.94 5.59
CA LEU A 70 -13.27 -6.55 4.34
C LEU A 70 -12.10 -7.49 4.63
N THR A 71 -12.18 -8.72 4.11
CA THR A 71 -11.03 -9.62 4.05
C THR A 71 -10.43 -9.59 2.65
N THR A 72 -9.13 -9.61 2.55
CA THR A 72 -8.42 -9.66 1.27
C THR A 72 -7.01 -10.22 1.46
N HIS A 73 -6.49 -10.83 0.40
CA HIS A 73 -5.08 -11.17 0.29
C HIS A 73 -4.33 -10.21 -0.68
N TYR A 74 -5.02 -9.23 -1.23
CA TYR A 74 -4.43 -8.18 -2.06
C TYR A 74 -4.08 -6.98 -1.19
N ILE A 75 -2.80 -6.74 -0.99
CA ILE A 75 -2.32 -5.65 -0.13
C ILE A 75 -2.71 -4.28 -0.69
N GLU A 76 -2.69 -4.11 -2.02
CA GLU A 76 -3.19 -2.90 -2.69
C GLU A 76 -4.65 -2.56 -2.31
N GLU A 77 -5.50 -3.58 -2.13
CA GLU A 77 -6.89 -3.38 -1.72
C GLU A 77 -6.98 -2.85 -0.29
N ALA A 78 -6.16 -3.37 0.61
CA ALA A 78 -6.05 -2.85 1.96
C ALA A 78 -5.49 -1.42 1.99
N GLU A 79 -4.48 -1.14 1.16
CA GLU A 79 -3.91 0.20 1.00
C GLU A 79 -4.96 1.23 0.54
N GLU A 80 -5.76 0.87 -0.45
CA GLU A 80 -6.74 1.78 -1.05
C GLU A 80 -7.96 2.00 -0.15
N LEU A 81 -8.46 0.95 0.49
CA LEU A 81 -9.78 0.96 1.12
C LEU A 81 -9.76 1.09 2.65
N ALA A 82 -8.72 0.58 3.32
CA ALA A 82 -8.75 0.43 4.75
C ALA A 82 -8.38 1.73 5.50
N ASP A 83 -9.12 2.02 6.56
CA ASP A 83 -8.75 3.01 7.59
C ASP A 83 -7.96 2.33 8.72
N ARG A 84 -8.32 1.07 9.01
CA ARG A 84 -7.64 0.20 9.98
C ARG A 84 -7.34 -1.15 9.33
N ILE A 85 -6.23 -1.74 9.69
CA ILE A 85 -5.73 -3.01 9.15
C ILE A 85 -5.54 -4.00 10.29
N GLY A 86 -6.08 -5.20 10.10
CA GLY A 86 -5.78 -6.37 10.92
C GLY A 86 -4.91 -7.32 10.10
N VAL A 87 -3.76 -7.72 10.62
CA VAL A 87 -2.87 -8.70 10.00
C VAL A 87 -3.08 -10.05 10.65
N ILE A 88 -3.41 -11.05 9.82
CA ILE A 88 -3.59 -12.44 10.26
C ILE A 88 -2.52 -13.31 9.60
N SER A 89 -1.81 -14.11 10.39
CA SER A 89 -0.86 -15.10 9.90
C SER A 89 -1.00 -16.38 10.73
N ASN A 90 -0.98 -17.54 10.06
CA ASN A 90 -1.11 -18.86 10.68
C ASN A 90 -2.33 -19.01 11.61
N GLY A 91 -3.44 -18.32 11.29
CA GLY A 91 -4.67 -18.34 12.10
C GLY A 91 -4.65 -17.42 13.33
N GLU A 92 -3.57 -16.68 13.55
CA GLU A 92 -3.44 -15.73 14.64
C GLU A 92 -3.55 -14.28 14.13
N LEU A 93 -4.24 -13.44 14.89
CA LEU A 93 -4.31 -12.01 14.68
C LEU A 93 -3.05 -11.36 15.25
N LEU A 94 -2.13 -10.93 14.39
CA LEU A 94 -0.84 -10.37 14.78
C LEU A 94 -0.97 -8.96 15.34
N LEU A 95 -1.77 -8.13 14.67
CA LEU A 95 -2.03 -6.75 15.07
C LEU A 95 -3.35 -6.23 14.49
N VAL A 96 -3.87 -5.16 15.08
CA VAL A 96 -4.95 -4.34 14.53
C VAL A 96 -4.62 -2.87 14.76
N GLU A 97 -4.34 -2.12 13.70
CA GLU A 97 -3.90 -0.74 13.83
C GLU A 97 -4.50 0.16 12.73
N LYS A 98 -4.44 1.48 12.92
CA LYS A 98 -4.76 2.44 11.86
C LYS A 98 -3.69 2.37 10.77
N LYS A 99 -4.13 2.37 9.50
CA LYS A 99 -3.20 2.36 8.37
C LYS A 99 -2.15 3.48 8.46
N ALA A 100 -2.59 4.71 8.77
CA ALA A 100 -1.68 5.84 8.91
C ALA A 100 -0.61 5.60 9.98
N HIS A 101 -1.00 5.01 11.12
CA HIS A 101 -0.05 4.71 12.20
C HIS A 101 0.93 3.60 11.85
N LEU A 102 0.48 2.56 11.12
CA LEU A 102 1.39 1.53 10.59
C LEU A 102 2.44 2.13 9.67
N MET A 103 2.00 2.99 8.75
CA MET A 103 2.89 3.66 7.80
C MET A 103 3.87 4.63 8.48
N GLU A 104 3.47 5.24 9.58
CA GLU A 104 4.30 6.15 10.38
C GLU A 104 5.33 5.41 11.23
N THR A 105 4.93 4.31 11.89
CA THR A 105 5.75 3.61 12.88
C THR A 105 6.61 2.51 12.31
N LEU A 106 6.13 1.80 11.29
CA LEU A 106 6.82 0.67 10.65
C LEU A 106 7.26 1.01 9.22
N GLY A 107 6.74 2.10 8.66
CA GLY A 107 7.11 2.55 7.34
C GLY A 107 8.55 3.07 7.32
N LYS A 108 9.31 2.56 6.36
CA LYS A 108 10.66 3.05 6.04
C LYS A 108 10.57 4.04 4.88
N LYS A 109 11.40 5.04 4.87
CA LYS A 109 11.65 5.88 3.70
C LYS A 109 13.03 5.58 3.17
N GLN A 110 13.15 5.61 1.86
CA GLN A 110 14.42 5.45 1.17
C GLN A 110 14.69 6.68 0.32
N LEU A 111 15.79 7.36 0.62
CA LEU A 111 16.35 8.38 -0.25
C LEU A 111 17.15 7.66 -1.32
N ILE A 112 16.76 7.80 -2.57
CA ILE A 112 17.50 7.30 -3.73
C ILE A 112 18.14 8.50 -4.40
N VAL A 113 19.46 8.47 -4.54
CA VAL A 113 20.25 9.52 -5.19
C VAL A 113 20.82 8.96 -6.48
N GLU A 114 20.44 9.53 -7.62
CA GLU A 114 21.03 9.25 -8.91
C GLU A 114 22.32 10.08 -9.07
N LEU A 115 23.40 9.41 -9.39
CA LEU A 115 24.72 10.05 -9.57
C LEU A 115 24.97 10.38 -11.04
N LYS A 116 25.81 11.39 -11.30
CA LYS A 116 26.27 11.72 -12.66
C LYS A 116 27.32 10.74 -13.18
N GLU A 117 28.06 10.11 -12.27
CA GLU A 117 29.15 9.17 -12.58
C GLU A 117 28.95 7.92 -11.73
N SER A 118 29.33 6.77 -12.28
CA SER A 118 29.18 5.49 -11.58
C SER A 118 30.19 5.40 -10.42
N LEU A 119 29.70 4.86 -9.30
CA LEU A 119 30.46 4.66 -8.08
C LEU A 119 30.72 3.17 -7.87
N SER A 120 31.96 2.78 -7.69
CA SER A 120 32.33 1.37 -7.46
C SER A 120 32.30 0.98 -5.97
N LYS A 121 32.39 1.94 -5.07
CA LYS A 121 32.39 1.72 -3.61
C LYS A 121 31.88 2.97 -2.89
N VAL A 122 31.11 2.78 -1.80
CA VAL A 122 30.70 3.88 -0.92
C VAL A 122 31.95 4.55 -0.32
N PRO A 123 32.07 5.87 -0.35
CA PRO A 123 33.12 6.60 0.35
C PRO A 123 33.07 6.33 1.86
N SER A 124 34.22 6.14 2.51
CA SER A 124 34.29 5.85 3.95
C SER A 124 33.66 6.94 4.83
N SER A 125 33.57 8.17 4.33
CA SER A 125 32.87 9.27 5.01
C SER A 125 31.36 9.00 5.20
N LEU A 126 30.77 8.10 4.41
CA LEU A 126 29.36 7.76 4.43
C LEU A 126 29.04 6.41 5.11
N ASP A 127 30.07 5.70 5.59
CA ASP A 127 29.91 4.36 6.21
C ASP A 127 28.94 4.36 7.41
N LYS A 128 28.82 5.49 8.10
CA LYS A 128 27.90 5.62 9.27
C LYS A 128 26.40 5.58 8.89
N HIS A 129 26.07 5.79 7.62
CA HIS A 129 24.68 5.94 7.18
C HIS A 129 24.08 4.70 6.52
N ASN A 130 24.74 3.53 6.54
CA ASN A 130 24.25 2.31 5.88
C ASN A 130 23.77 2.58 4.44
N ILE A 131 24.59 3.27 3.65
CA ILE A 131 24.28 3.58 2.26
C ILE A 131 24.58 2.35 1.40
N GLU A 132 23.62 1.97 0.58
CA GLU A 132 23.73 0.89 -0.40
C GLU A 132 24.00 1.47 -1.79
N ILE A 133 24.76 0.75 -2.60
CA ILE A 133 25.02 1.07 -4.02
C ILE A 133 24.26 0.10 -4.88
N SER A 134 23.64 0.61 -5.97
CA SER A 134 23.05 -0.23 -7.01
C SER A 134 24.12 -1.00 -7.81
N GLU A 135 23.73 -2.11 -8.45
CA GLU A 135 24.64 -2.95 -9.24
C GLU A 135 25.36 -2.18 -10.37
N ASP A 136 24.69 -1.18 -10.95
CA ASP A 136 25.26 -0.33 -12.01
C ASP A 136 26.13 0.81 -11.46
N GLY A 137 26.17 1.00 -10.14
CA GLY A 137 26.89 2.07 -9.47
C GLY A 137 26.33 3.48 -9.69
N MET A 138 25.18 3.61 -10.38
CA MET A 138 24.60 4.91 -10.73
C MET A 138 23.67 5.47 -9.65
N HIS A 139 23.27 4.63 -8.69
CA HIS A 139 22.38 5.04 -7.61
C HIS A 139 22.97 4.64 -6.26
N ILE A 140 22.80 5.53 -5.30
CA ILE A 140 22.99 5.21 -3.89
C ILE A 140 21.65 5.36 -3.16
N SER A 141 21.41 4.52 -2.17
CA SER A 141 20.18 4.55 -1.39
C SER A 141 20.48 4.58 0.11
N TYR A 142 19.72 5.41 0.80
CA TYR A 142 19.75 5.54 2.24
C TYR A 142 18.35 5.27 2.81
N THR A 143 18.23 4.23 3.66
CA THR A 143 16.95 3.83 4.25
C THR A 143 16.87 4.31 5.70
N TYR A 144 15.76 4.95 6.07
CA TYR A 144 15.52 5.46 7.41
C TYR A 144 14.05 5.25 7.84
N ILE A 145 13.82 5.17 9.16
CA ILE A 145 12.49 5.06 9.74
C ILE A 145 11.92 6.47 9.92
N VAL A 146 10.66 6.68 9.53
CA VAL A 146 10.02 8.03 9.55
C VAL A 146 9.97 8.63 10.94
N LYS A 147 9.89 7.78 11.98
CA LYS A 147 9.77 8.21 13.39
C LYS A 147 11.10 8.55 14.06
N ASP A 148 12.21 8.30 13.39
CA ASP A 148 13.54 8.57 13.94
C ASP A 148 13.81 10.08 13.86
N GLU A 149 13.55 10.81 14.95
CA GLU A 149 13.78 12.26 15.06
C GLU A 149 15.28 12.61 14.93
N GLU A 150 16.17 11.63 15.07
CA GLU A 150 17.64 11.82 14.95
C GLU A 150 18.12 11.84 13.50
N THR A 151 17.27 11.48 12.53
CA THR A 151 17.69 11.47 11.12
C THR A 151 17.54 12.84 10.50
N ASP A 152 18.61 13.64 10.55
CA ASP A 152 18.69 14.89 9.78
C ASP A 152 19.05 14.59 8.31
N MET A 153 18.02 14.57 7.46
CA MET A 153 18.18 14.39 6.02
C MET A 153 19.12 15.43 5.40
N SER A 154 19.15 16.64 5.97
CA SER A 154 20.04 17.72 5.50
C SER A 154 21.50 17.36 5.73
N GLU A 155 21.82 16.72 6.87
CA GLU A 155 23.15 16.23 7.19
C GLU A 155 23.60 15.15 6.19
N VAL A 156 22.73 14.16 5.93
CA VAL A 156 23.03 13.08 4.97
C VAL A 156 23.31 13.63 3.57
N LEU A 157 22.48 14.56 3.08
CA LEU A 157 22.67 15.20 1.77
C LEU A 157 23.95 16.05 1.71
N GLN A 158 24.27 16.76 2.80
CA GLN A 158 25.49 17.52 2.91
C GLN A 158 26.73 16.61 2.84
N GLU A 159 26.70 15.50 3.55
CA GLU A 159 27.82 14.55 3.54
C GLU A 159 27.99 13.86 2.18
N ILE A 160 26.87 13.49 1.51
CA ILE A 160 26.94 12.98 0.14
C ILE A 160 27.61 14.01 -0.78
N THR A 161 27.24 15.28 -0.68
CA THR A 161 27.82 16.34 -1.49
C THR A 161 29.31 16.59 -1.15
N ASN A 162 29.64 16.59 0.14
CA ASN A 162 31.01 16.80 0.61
C ASN A 162 31.94 15.63 0.27
N SER A 163 31.42 14.43 0.05
CA SER A 163 32.21 13.28 -0.39
C SER A 163 32.62 13.34 -1.86
N GLY A 164 32.30 14.43 -2.56
CA GLY A 164 32.66 14.67 -3.96
C GLY A 164 31.75 13.99 -4.96
N LEU A 165 30.62 13.40 -4.50
CA LEU A 165 29.63 12.79 -5.37
C LEU A 165 28.77 13.86 -6.05
N HIS A 166 28.64 13.76 -7.37
CA HIS A 166 27.83 14.67 -8.15
C HIS A 166 26.43 14.11 -8.33
N ILE A 167 25.46 14.72 -7.65
CA ILE A 167 24.05 14.35 -7.71
C ILE A 167 23.46 14.78 -9.06
N LYS A 168 22.73 13.87 -9.70
CA LYS A 168 21.95 14.13 -10.92
C LYS A 168 20.47 14.32 -10.58
N ASP A 169 19.90 13.45 -9.75
CA ASP A 169 18.50 13.50 -9.32
C ASP A 169 18.33 12.90 -7.93
N LEU A 170 17.22 13.23 -7.27
CA LEU A 170 16.85 12.77 -5.94
C LEU A 170 15.40 12.28 -5.95
N LYS A 171 15.17 11.11 -5.36
CA LYS A 171 13.84 10.55 -5.18
C LYS A 171 13.69 10.01 -3.76
N ILE A 172 12.58 10.36 -3.11
CA ILE A 172 12.20 9.72 -1.83
C ILE A 172 11.07 8.72 -2.14
N VAL A 173 11.31 7.47 -1.76
CA VAL A 173 10.35 6.38 -1.86
C VAL A 173 9.94 5.99 -0.44
N GLN A 174 8.66 5.81 -0.22
CA GLN A 174 8.14 5.28 1.04
C GLN A 174 7.79 3.81 0.85
N SER A 175 8.11 2.97 1.84
CA SER A 175 7.70 1.57 1.83
C SER A 175 6.20 1.42 1.68
N SER A 176 5.81 0.40 0.96
CA SER A 176 4.41 -0.01 0.81
C SER A 176 3.91 -0.75 2.06
N LEU A 177 2.60 -0.96 2.16
CA LEU A 177 2.05 -1.89 3.15
C LEU A 177 2.57 -3.33 2.93
N GLU A 178 2.90 -3.68 1.69
CA GLU A 178 3.46 -4.99 1.37
C GLU A 178 4.81 -5.20 2.05
N ASP A 179 5.70 -4.20 2.00
CA ASP A 179 7.00 -4.25 2.66
C ASP A 179 6.83 -4.41 4.18
N ILE A 180 5.91 -3.63 4.78
CA ILE A 180 5.60 -3.72 6.20
C ILE A 180 5.04 -5.12 6.57
N PHE A 181 4.15 -5.65 5.74
CA PHE A 181 3.58 -6.98 5.95
C PHE A 181 4.65 -8.07 5.90
N VAL A 182 5.54 -8.02 4.91
CA VAL A 182 6.64 -8.99 4.76
C VAL A 182 7.57 -8.95 5.98
N ASP A 183 7.90 -7.76 6.46
CA ASP A 183 8.73 -7.60 7.66
C ASP A 183 8.02 -8.20 8.90
N LEU A 184 6.75 -7.87 9.14
CA LEU A 184 5.96 -8.38 10.26
C LEU A 184 5.81 -9.91 10.29
N VAL A 185 5.75 -10.55 9.13
CA VAL A 185 5.61 -12.01 9.03
C VAL A 185 6.95 -12.72 9.19
N LYS A 186 8.06 -12.09 8.83
CA LYS A 186 9.42 -12.66 9.00
C LYS A 186 9.93 -12.61 10.43
N GLU A 187 9.50 -11.66 11.23
CA GLU A 187 9.93 -11.49 12.63
C GLU A 187 9.32 -12.52 13.60
N LYS A 188 8.46 -13.43 13.11
CA LYS A 188 7.84 -14.52 13.87
C LYS A 188 8.25 -15.89 13.34
#